data_20d6d519e591a39feab657c8d79c6421
#
_entry.id   20d6d519e591a39feab657c8d79c6421
#
_cell.length_a   1.000
_cell.length_b   1.000
_cell.length_c   1.000
_cell.angle_alpha   90.00
_cell.angle_beta   90.00
_cell.angle_gamma   90.00
#
_symmetry.space_group_name_H-M   'P 1'
#
loop_
_entity.id
_entity.type
_entity.pdbx_description
1 polymer ?
#
loop_
_entity_poly.entity_id
_entity_poly.type
_entity_poly.pdbx_seq_one_letter_code
_entity_poly.pdbx_strand_id
1 'polypeptide(L)'
;MKIIFILLTLIFPNIANAENFNFKKIVDLKDPWGSTFINKNSLLITEKGGFIKLVDLKNKKINLINHNLNFLEHGQGGLLDILFNDNFIYISYSENRGNWKTSTSIAKAKFNNKNLIFENIFQANPPIDSGYHFGSRLVIKDNYLYASAGERGQGMIAQDPTKHPGSIIRINIDGSI
;
A
#
# COMPACT_ATOMS: atom_id res chain seq x y z
N MET A 1 -19.05 44.24 -55.10
CA MET A 1 -18.08 43.13 -55.09
C MET A 1 -17.65 42.92 -53.63
N LYS A 2 -18.17 41.86 -52.98
CA LYS A 2 -17.86 41.55 -51.57
C LYS A 2 -16.68 40.55 -51.54
N ILE A 3 -15.55 40.98 -50.99
CA ILE A 3 -14.37 40.13 -50.81
C ILE A 3 -14.55 39.35 -49.54
N ILE A 4 -14.71 38.00 -49.65
CA ILE A 4 -14.76 37.08 -48.48
C ILE A 4 -13.35 36.70 -48.17
N PHE A 5 -12.81 37.13 -47.03
CA PHE A 5 -11.57 36.64 -46.43
C PHE A 5 -11.83 35.29 -45.78
N ILE A 6 -11.33 34.20 -46.36
CA ILE A 6 -11.28 32.87 -45.76
C ILE A 6 -10.01 32.83 -44.88
N LEU A 7 -10.21 32.87 -43.54
CA LEU A 7 -9.16 32.66 -42.59
C LEU A 7 -8.88 31.15 -42.48
N LEU A 8 -7.81 30.67 -43.11
CA LEU A 8 -7.39 29.28 -43.01
C LEU A 8 -6.59 29.11 -41.72
N THR A 9 -7.24 28.65 -40.65
CA THR A 9 -6.57 28.24 -39.39
C THR A 9 -5.90 26.89 -39.62
N LEU A 10 -4.55 26.92 -39.76
CA LEU A 10 -3.72 25.72 -39.74
C LEU A 10 -3.75 25.13 -38.30
N ILE A 11 -4.57 24.13 -38.11
CA ILE A 11 -4.52 23.30 -36.91
C ILE A 11 -3.32 22.36 -37.07
N PHE A 12 -2.19 22.70 -36.46
CA PHE A 12 -1.10 21.75 -36.28
C PHE A 12 -1.52 20.73 -35.22
N PRO A 13 -1.70 19.45 -35.54
CA PRO A 13 -1.88 18.44 -34.53
C PRO A 13 -0.58 18.38 -33.71
N ASN A 14 -0.64 18.72 -32.43
CA ASN A 14 0.41 18.37 -31.50
C ASN A 14 0.46 16.84 -31.44
N ILE A 15 1.36 16.24 -32.21
CA ILE A 15 1.67 14.81 -32.09
C ILE A 15 2.42 14.69 -30.76
N ALA A 16 1.70 14.34 -29.70
CA ALA A 16 2.32 13.91 -28.47
C ALA A 16 3.10 12.64 -28.81
N ASN A 17 4.43 12.75 -28.86
CA ASN A 17 5.29 11.58 -28.94
C ASN A 17 5.16 10.83 -27.61
N ALA A 18 4.33 9.79 -27.59
CA ALA A 18 4.33 8.85 -26.49
C ALA A 18 5.70 8.16 -26.48
N GLU A 19 6.44 8.32 -25.38
CA GLU A 19 7.67 7.55 -25.19
C GLU A 19 7.34 6.06 -25.26
N ASN A 20 8.12 5.31 -26.05
CA ASN A 20 7.98 3.86 -26.13
C ASN A 20 8.53 3.24 -24.84
N PHE A 21 7.64 2.87 -23.92
CA PHE A 21 8.01 2.13 -22.71
C PHE A 21 8.25 0.66 -23.04
N ASN A 22 9.42 0.15 -22.68
CA ASN A 22 9.74 -1.27 -22.77
C ASN A 22 9.44 -1.94 -21.43
N PHE A 23 8.48 -2.86 -21.41
CA PHE A 23 8.14 -3.65 -20.23
C PHE A 23 8.89 -4.98 -20.24
N LYS A 24 9.55 -5.30 -19.12
CA LYS A 24 10.20 -6.58 -18.92
C LYS A 24 9.63 -7.26 -17.69
N LYS A 25 9.00 -8.41 -17.88
CA LYS A 25 8.53 -9.25 -16.77
C LYS A 25 9.73 -9.80 -15.99
N ILE A 26 9.71 -9.64 -14.69
CA ILE A 26 10.73 -10.14 -13.78
C ILE A 26 10.31 -11.48 -13.17
N VAL A 27 9.16 -11.51 -12.49
CA VAL A 27 8.60 -12.70 -11.84
C VAL A 27 7.07 -12.70 -11.95
N ASP A 28 6.44 -13.86 -11.68
CA ASP A 28 5.00 -13.98 -11.52
C ASP A 28 4.61 -13.86 -10.05
N LEU A 29 3.56 -13.10 -9.77
CA LEU A 29 3.01 -12.87 -8.44
C LEU A 29 1.49 -13.06 -8.49
N LYS A 30 0.90 -13.44 -7.34
CA LYS A 30 -0.55 -13.55 -7.20
C LYS A 30 -1.06 -12.39 -6.35
N ASP A 31 -1.91 -11.55 -6.91
CA ASP A 31 -2.52 -10.40 -6.22
C ASP A 31 -1.52 -9.51 -5.42
N PRO A 32 -0.40 -9.04 -6.06
CA PRO A 32 0.56 -8.20 -5.40
C PRO A 32 -0.07 -6.86 -5.01
N TRP A 33 0.21 -6.38 -3.79
CA TRP A 33 -0.37 -5.14 -3.28
C TRP A 33 0.68 -4.05 -3.04
N GLY A 34 1.58 -4.27 -2.10
CA GLY A 34 2.63 -3.32 -1.74
C GLY A 34 4.02 -3.83 -2.05
N SER A 35 4.97 -2.92 -2.22
CA SER A 35 6.36 -3.30 -2.44
C SER A 35 7.32 -2.25 -1.92
N THR A 36 8.51 -2.70 -1.46
CA THR A 36 9.59 -1.83 -1.03
C THR A 36 10.95 -2.44 -1.35
N PHE A 37 11.90 -1.60 -1.74
CA PHE A 37 13.27 -2.04 -1.94
C PHE A 37 13.99 -2.22 -0.58
N ILE A 38 14.66 -3.37 -0.40
CA ILE A 38 15.59 -3.59 0.70
C ILE A 38 16.99 -3.10 0.32
N ASN A 39 17.34 -3.28 -0.94
CA ASN A 39 18.54 -2.80 -1.59
C ASN A 39 18.32 -2.75 -3.12
N LYS A 40 19.33 -2.33 -3.88
CA LYS A 40 19.22 -2.19 -5.35
C LYS A 40 18.79 -3.45 -6.12
N ASN A 41 18.93 -4.64 -5.53
CA ASN A 41 18.64 -5.93 -6.19
C ASN A 41 17.56 -6.75 -5.48
N SER A 42 17.01 -6.28 -4.37
CA SER A 42 16.07 -7.04 -3.56
C SER A 42 14.82 -6.22 -3.27
N LEU A 43 13.67 -6.77 -3.62
CA LEU A 43 12.36 -6.17 -3.45
C LEU A 43 11.51 -7.04 -2.54
N LEU A 44 10.96 -6.47 -1.47
CA LEU A 44 9.88 -7.10 -0.70
C LEU A 44 8.55 -6.76 -1.32
N ILE A 45 7.67 -7.75 -1.39
CA ILE A 45 6.33 -7.61 -1.94
C ILE A 45 5.33 -8.31 -1.02
N THR A 46 4.22 -7.65 -0.76
CA THR A 46 3.05 -8.27 -0.14
C THR A 46 2.10 -8.78 -1.21
N GLU A 47 1.54 -9.95 -0.98
CA GLU A 47 0.36 -10.42 -1.70
C GLU A 47 -0.85 -10.38 -0.78
N LYS A 48 -1.99 -9.95 -1.29
CA LYS A 48 -3.23 -9.79 -0.52
C LYS A 48 -3.58 -11.04 0.30
N GLY A 49 -3.38 -12.21 -0.28
CA GLY A 49 -3.64 -13.52 0.34
C GLY A 49 -2.71 -13.92 1.49
N GLY A 50 -1.89 -13.01 2.03
CA GLY A 50 -1.09 -13.27 3.22
C GLY A 50 0.33 -13.73 2.95
N PHE A 51 0.91 -13.44 1.80
CA PHE A 51 2.29 -13.79 1.52
C PHE A 51 3.20 -12.56 1.50
N ILE A 52 4.36 -12.68 2.13
CA ILE A 52 5.46 -11.73 1.99
C ILE A 52 6.57 -12.40 1.20
N LYS A 53 6.91 -11.83 0.06
CA LYS A 53 7.89 -12.39 -0.87
C LYS A 53 9.11 -11.47 -1.01
N LEU A 54 10.30 -12.03 -0.83
CA LEU A 54 11.56 -11.38 -1.15
C LEU A 54 11.99 -11.81 -2.55
N VAL A 55 12.01 -10.87 -3.48
CA VAL A 55 12.38 -11.09 -4.87
C VAL A 55 13.80 -10.61 -5.11
N ASP A 56 14.68 -11.52 -5.53
CA ASP A 56 15.99 -11.20 -6.10
C ASP A 56 15.82 -10.81 -7.58
N LEU A 57 15.96 -9.54 -7.86
CA LEU A 57 15.74 -8.98 -9.20
C LEU A 57 16.80 -9.42 -10.21
N LYS A 58 18.02 -9.74 -9.74
CA LYS A 58 19.11 -10.19 -10.61
C LYS A 58 18.92 -11.63 -11.05
N ASN A 59 18.62 -12.50 -10.08
CA ASN A 59 18.51 -13.95 -10.30
C ASN A 59 17.07 -14.40 -10.55
N LYS A 60 16.09 -13.50 -10.45
CA LYS A 60 14.65 -13.76 -10.58
C LYS A 60 14.15 -14.85 -9.64
N LYS A 61 14.72 -14.93 -8.43
CA LYS A 61 14.33 -15.88 -7.40
C LYS A 61 13.36 -15.24 -6.43
N ILE A 62 12.38 -16.03 -5.99
CA ILE A 62 11.41 -15.65 -4.97
C ILE A 62 11.67 -16.50 -3.73
N ASN A 63 11.83 -15.85 -2.58
CA ASN A 63 11.85 -16.48 -1.27
C ASN A 63 10.64 -16.04 -0.48
N LEU A 64 9.91 -16.99 0.09
CA LEU A 64 8.80 -16.70 0.99
C LEU A 64 9.36 -16.34 2.37
N ILE A 65 8.82 -15.29 2.98
CA ILE A 65 9.11 -14.89 4.35
C ILE A 65 7.90 -15.20 5.21
N ASN A 66 8.10 -15.96 6.28
CA ASN A 66 7.06 -16.26 7.27
C ASN A 66 6.75 -15.02 8.13
N HIS A 67 5.54 -14.95 8.65
CA HIS A 67 5.13 -13.88 9.57
C HIS A 67 4.02 -14.35 10.52
N ASN A 68 3.79 -13.57 11.58
CA ASN A 68 2.81 -13.85 12.65
C ASN A 68 1.55 -12.95 12.57
N LEU A 69 1.33 -12.20 11.48
CA LEU A 69 0.18 -11.29 11.38
C LEU A 69 -1.15 -12.05 11.42
N ASN A 70 -2.05 -11.60 12.29
CA ASN A 70 -3.44 -12.08 12.33
C ASN A 70 -4.30 -11.21 11.41
N PHE A 71 -4.33 -11.54 10.14
CA PHE A 71 -5.08 -10.80 9.12
C PHE A 71 -6.33 -11.55 8.68
N LEU A 72 -7.27 -10.83 8.08
CA LEU A 72 -8.44 -11.40 7.40
C LEU A 72 -8.45 -10.96 5.94
N GLU A 73 -8.34 -11.91 5.01
CA GLU A 73 -8.57 -11.67 3.60
C GLU A 73 -10.08 -11.57 3.36
N HIS A 74 -10.57 -10.35 3.14
CA HIS A 74 -11.97 -10.10 2.84
C HIS A 74 -12.09 -8.90 1.88
N GLY A 75 -12.66 -9.13 0.71
CA GLY A 75 -12.81 -8.09 -0.34
C GLY A 75 -11.45 -7.51 -0.77
N GLN A 76 -11.22 -6.23 -0.49
CA GLN A 76 -9.95 -5.55 -0.74
C GLN A 76 -8.92 -5.76 0.37
N GLY A 77 -9.31 -6.35 1.51
CA GLY A 77 -8.44 -6.58 2.66
C GLY A 77 -7.54 -7.79 2.52
N GLY A 78 -6.48 -7.81 3.31
CA GLY A 78 -5.42 -8.81 3.35
C GLY A 78 -4.12 -8.17 3.86
N LEU A 79 -2.96 -8.64 3.39
CA LEU A 79 -1.73 -7.85 3.51
C LEU A 79 -1.79 -6.71 2.48
N LEU A 80 -1.40 -5.51 2.91
CA LEU A 80 -1.56 -4.29 2.13
C LEU A 80 -0.19 -3.68 1.83
N ASP A 81 0.10 -2.45 2.26
CA ASP A 81 1.36 -1.81 1.94
C ASP A 81 2.52 -2.29 2.82
N ILE A 82 3.74 -2.21 2.30
CA ILE A 82 4.96 -2.61 3.00
C ILE A 82 6.05 -1.57 2.76
N LEU A 83 6.78 -1.21 3.80
CA LEU A 83 7.84 -0.21 3.76
C LEU A 83 9.05 -0.68 4.55
N PHE A 84 10.24 -0.57 3.96
CA PHE A 84 11.52 -0.80 4.61
C PHE A 84 12.18 0.53 4.99
N ASN A 85 12.55 0.66 6.26
CA ASN A 85 13.30 1.81 6.76
C ASN A 85 14.17 1.39 7.93
N ASP A 86 15.46 1.78 7.91
CA ASP A 86 16.41 1.57 9.01
C ASP A 86 16.41 0.15 9.59
N ASN A 87 16.48 -0.86 8.72
CA ASN A 87 16.46 -2.27 9.09
C ASN A 87 15.14 -2.73 9.76
N PHE A 88 14.07 -1.95 9.65
CA PHE A 88 12.72 -2.34 10.06
C PHE A 88 11.79 -2.43 8.86
N ILE A 89 10.84 -3.34 8.98
CA ILE A 89 9.69 -3.46 8.07
C ILE A 89 8.47 -2.90 8.78
N TYR A 90 7.77 -2.02 8.10
CA TYR A 90 6.45 -1.54 8.47
C TYR A 90 5.45 -2.12 7.47
N ILE A 91 4.35 -2.63 7.95
CA ILE A 91 3.30 -3.21 7.12
C ILE A 91 1.93 -2.69 7.56
N SER A 92 1.09 -2.34 6.60
CA SER A 92 -0.33 -2.17 6.84
C SER A 92 -1.07 -3.42 6.40
N TYR A 93 -2.16 -3.76 7.10
CA TYR A 93 -2.92 -4.96 6.82
C TYR A 93 -4.36 -4.85 7.37
N SER A 94 -5.26 -5.68 6.86
CA SER A 94 -6.60 -5.82 7.41
C SER A 94 -6.55 -6.76 8.61
N GLU A 95 -6.37 -6.21 9.82
CA GLU A 95 -6.31 -7.00 11.03
C GLU A 95 -7.65 -7.66 11.34
N ASN A 96 -7.61 -8.95 11.62
CA ASN A 96 -8.77 -9.69 12.08
C ASN A 96 -9.12 -9.29 13.51
N ARG A 97 -10.28 -8.67 13.70
CA ARG A 97 -10.80 -8.21 15.00
C ARG A 97 -11.94 -9.08 15.51
N GLY A 98 -12.14 -10.26 14.93
CA GLY A 98 -13.23 -11.19 15.23
C GLY A 98 -14.56 -10.79 14.61
N ASN A 99 -15.47 -11.76 14.49
CA ASN A 99 -16.83 -11.57 13.97
C ASN A 99 -16.87 -10.82 12.61
N TRP A 100 -15.99 -11.19 11.68
CA TRP A 100 -15.81 -10.58 10.35
C TRP A 100 -15.39 -9.10 10.37
N LYS A 101 -15.20 -8.51 11.54
CA LYS A 101 -14.72 -7.13 11.66
C LYS A 101 -13.22 -7.06 11.45
N THR A 102 -12.80 -6.02 10.74
CA THR A 102 -11.39 -5.73 10.44
C THR A 102 -11.05 -4.28 10.73
N SER A 103 -9.78 -4.03 11.04
CA SER A 103 -9.21 -2.68 11.12
C SER A 103 -8.09 -2.55 10.08
N THR A 104 -7.87 -1.34 9.56
CA THR A 104 -6.59 -0.99 8.97
C THR A 104 -5.60 -0.84 10.12
N SER A 105 -4.66 -1.78 10.22
CA SER A 105 -3.67 -1.81 11.29
C SER A 105 -2.27 -1.72 10.72
N ILE A 106 -1.32 -1.24 11.52
CA ILE A 106 0.08 -1.10 11.14
C ILE A 106 0.92 -1.87 12.15
N ALA A 107 1.82 -2.69 11.63
CA ALA A 107 2.76 -3.45 12.44
C ALA A 107 4.20 -3.20 12.00
N LYS A 108 5.13 -3.39 12.93
CA LYS A 108 6.57 -3.20 12.75
C LYS A 108 7.30 -4.49 13.10
N ALA A 109 8.32 -4.85 12.33
CA ALA A 109 9.23 -5.95 12.63
C ALA A 109 10.66 -5.56 12.32
N LYS A 110 11.64 -6.10 13.05
CA LYS A 110 13.03 -6.03 12.61
C LYS A 110 13.21 -6.91 11.39
N PHE A 111 13.89 -6.40 10.37
CA PHE A 111 14.09 -7.14 9.12
C PHE A 111 14.84 -8.45 9.35
N ASN A 112 14.26 -9.53 8.84
CA ASN A 112 14.87 -10.84 8.72
C ASN A 112 14.37 -11.51 7.43
N ASN A 113 15.26 -12.09 6.66
CA ASN A 113 14.92 -12.65 5.34
C ASN A 113 14.24 -14.04 5.37
N LYS A 114 13.95 -14.57 6.54
CA LYS A 114 13.27 -15.87 6.73
C LYS A 114 11.97 -15.73 7.50
N ASN A 115 11.95 -14.88 8.54
CA ASN A 115 10.82 -14.76 9.44
C ASN A 115 10.72 -13.34 9.98
N LEU A 116 9.55 -12.72 9.87
CA LEU A 116 9.24 -11.40 10.40
C LEU A 116 8.26 -11.55 11.57
N ILE A 117 8.72 -11.20 12.76
CA ILE A 117 7.88 -11.15 13.95
C ILE A 117 7.40 -9.71 14.12
N PHE A 118 6.16 -9.49 13.74
CA PHE A 118 5.51 -8.21 13.78
C PHE A 118 4.87 -7.93 15.14
N GLU A 119 4.98 -6.68 15.57
CA GLU A 119 4.25 -6.09 16.68
C GLU A 119 3.39 -4.95 16.16
N ASN A 120 2.12 -4.90 16.59
CA ASN A 120 1.23 -3.80 16.21
C ASN A 120 1.70 -2.50 16.85
N ILE A 121 1.80 -1.46 16.02
CA ILE A 121 2.11 -0.10 16.46
C ILE A 121 0.92 0.85 16.29
N PHE A 122 -0.12 0.42 15.53
CA PHE A 122 -1.37 1.17 15.37
C PHE A 122 -2.51 0.23 14.96
N GLN A 123 -3.69 0.52 15.47
CA GLN A 123 -4.94 -0.18 15.12
C GLN A 123 -6.04 0.86 14.91
N ALA A 124 -6.58 0.95 13.70
CA ALA A 124 -7.71 1.85 13.44
C ALA A 124 -8.96 1.42 14.22
N ASN A 125 -9.67 2.38 14.77
CA ASN A 125 -10.86 2.16 15.58
C ASN A 125 -12.02 3.06 15.10
N PRO A 126 -13.26 2.55 15.04
CA PRO A 126 -13.70 1.20 15.36
C PRO A 126 -13.32 0.17 14.28
N PRO A 127 -13.27 -1.13 14.62
CA PRO A 127 -13.24 -2.20 13.64
C PRO A 127 -14.60 -2.30 12.95
N ILE A 128 -14.59 -2.56 11.62
CA ILE A 128 -15.79 -2.53 10.79
C ILE A 128 -15.90 -3.85 10.02
N ASP A 129 -17.11 -4.40 9.95
CA ASP A 129 -17.47 -5.51 9.06
C ASP A 129 -17.67 -4.96 7.65
N SER A 130 -16.57 -4.89 6.91
CA SER A 130 -16.56 -4.43 5.52
C SER A 130 -15.28 -4.89 4.83
N GLY A 131 -15.42 -5.31 3.57
CA GLY A 131 -14.31 -5.65 2.69
C GLY A 131 -13.79 -4.49 1.84
N TYR A 132 -14.25 -3.25 2.07
CA TYR A 132 -13.95 -2.11 1.20
C TYR A 132 -13.08 -1.06 1.85
N HIS A 133 -12.40 -0.28 1.00
CA HIS A 133 -11.75 0.99 1.28
C HIS A 133 -10.85 0.96 2.53
N PHE A 134 -9.80 0.15 2.50
CA PHE A 134 -8.83 0.07 3.60
C PHE A 134 -7.86 1.26 3.62
N GLY A 135 -7.61 1.90 2.48
CA GLY A 135 -6.56 2.89 2.33
C GLY A 135 -5.19 2.22 2.36
N SER A 136 -4.48 2.34 3.47
CA SER A 136 -3.29 1.56 3.84
C SER A 136 -1.93 2.03 3.35
N ARG A 137 -1.81 3.01 2.48
CA ARG A 137 -0.51 3.50 2.00
C ARG A 137 0.34 4.04 3.16
N LEU A 138 1.62 3.63 3.19
CA LEU A 138 2.60 4.01 4.22
C LEU A 138 3.65 4.96 3.66
N VAL A 139 4.01 5.98 4.42
CA VAL A 139 5.13 6.89 4.13
C VAL A 139 5.84 7.25 5.43
N ILE A 140 7.18 7.22 5.44
CA ILE A 140 7.98 7.75 6.55
C ILE A 140 8.60 9.08 6.15
N LYS A 141 8.46 10.06 7.01
CA LYS A 141 9.12 11.37 6.91
C LYS A 141 9.39 11.95 8.29
N ASP A 142 10.59 12.46 8.51
CA ASP A 142 10.98 13.18 9.73
C ASP A 142 10.66 12.40 11.02
N ASN A 143 10.97 11.10 11.06
CA ASN A 143 10.68 10.16 12.15
C ASN A 143 9.20 9.91 12.43
N TYR A 144 8.31 10.32 11.54
CA TYR A 144 6.90 9.99 11.60
C TYR A 144 6.52 9.00 10.52
N LEU A 145 5.66 8.07 10.88
CA LEU A 145 4.96 7.18 9.94
C LEU A 145 3.57 7.77 9.66
N TYR A 146 3.30 8.00 8.39
CA TYR A 146 1.99 8.40 7.90
C TYR A 146 1.32 7.22 7.23
N ALA A 147 0.03 7.05 7.48
CA ALA A 147 -0.76 6.01 6.86
C ALA A 147 -2.14 6.54 6.46
N SER A 148 -2.65 6.11 5.31
CA SER A 148 -4.04 6.36 4.96
C SER A 148 -4.94 5.26 5.52
N ALA A 149 -6.06 5.63 6.14
CA ALA A 149 -7.12 4.73 6.54
C ALA A 149 -8.40 5.10 5.77
N GLY A 150 -8.91 4.18 4.97
CA GLY A 150 -10.14 4.40 4.21
C GLY A 150 -11.38 4.35 5.12
N GLU A 151 -12.52 4.85 4.64
CA GLU A 151 -13.77 4.98 5.38
C GLU A 151 -14.57 3.66 5.47
N ARG A 152 -14.03 2.60 4.86
CA ARG A 152 -14.54 1.23 4.98
C ARG A 152 -15.99 1.07 4.49
N GLY A 153 -16.40 1.86 3.48
CA GLY A 153 -17.76 1.87 2.94
C GLY A 153 -18.80 2.54 3.87
N GLN A 154 -18.36 3.22 4.94
CA GLN A 154 -19.23 3.88 5.90
C GLN A 154 -19.40 5.40 5.62
N GLY A 155 -18.88 5.89 4.51
CA GLY A 155 -19.02 7.27 4.01
C GLY A 155 -18.81 8.34 5.08
N MET A 156 -19.86 8.68 5.82
CA MET A 156 -19.87 9.76 6.79
C MET A 156 -18.96 9.55 8.01
N ILE A 157 -18.45 8.33 8.26
CA ILE A 157 -17.48 8.09 9.34
C ILE A 157 -16.21 8.93 9.17
N ALA A 158 -15.86 9.27 7.91
CA ALA A 158 -14.73 10.12 7.58
C ALA A 158 -14.87 11.57 8.09
N GLN A 159 -16.07 11.98 8.50
CA GLN A 159 -16.35 13.31 9.06
C GLN A 159 -16.37 13.31 10.60
N ASP A 160 -16.21 12.13 11.22
CA ASP A 160 -16.17 12.01 12.68
C ASP A 160 -14.72 12.04 13.19
N PRO A 161 -14.27 13.15 13.82
CA PRO A 161 -12.88 13.30 14.27
C PRO A 161 -12.52 12.35 15.41
N THR A 162 -13.47 11.62 15.99
CA THR A 162 -13.23 10.62 17.04
C THR A 162 -12.95 9.23 16.48
N LYS A 163 -13.00 9.05 15.14
CA LYS A 163 -12.79 7.79 14.44
C LYS A 163 -11.56 7.86 13.53
N HIS A 164 -10.91 6.71 13.33
CA HIS A 164 -9.76 6.62 12.44
C HIS A 164 -10.12 6.34 10.97
N PRO A 165 -11.18 5.56 10.64
CA PRO A 165 -11.54 5.34 9.23
C PRO A 165 -11.85 6.65 8.50
N GLY A 166 -11.29 6.79 7.28
CA GLY A 166 -11.41 7.99 6.46
C GLY A 166 -10.37 9.08 6.75
N SER A 167 -9.28 8.76 7.46
CA SER A 167 -8.28 9.73 7.92
C SER A 167 -6.88 9.44 7.38
N ILE A 168 -6.01 10.44 7.47
CA ILE A 168 -4.56 10.26 7.41
C ILE A 168 -4.04 10.21 8.85
N ILE A 169 -3.44 9.09 9.18
CA ILE A 169 -2.87 8.82 10.51
C ILE A 169 -1.41 9.24 10.51
N ARG A 170 -0.96 9.90 11.57
CA ARG A 170 0.45 10.18 11.84
C ARG A 170 0.81 9.64 13.22
N ILE A 171 1.81 8.78 13.28
CA ILE A 171 2.38 8.25 14.53
C ILE A 171 3.90 8.36 14.49
N ASN A 172 4.56 8.31 15.63
CA ASN A 172 6.01 8.14 15.67
C ASN A 172 6.39 6.76 15.11
N ILE A 173 7.59 6.60 14.57
CA ILE A 173 8.05 5.33 13.98
C ILE A 173 8.23 4.20 15.00
N ASP A 174 8.21 4.52 16.30
CA ASP A 174 8.18 3.54 17.39
C ASP A 174 6.75 3.14 17.81
N GLY A 175 5.72 3.82 17.27
CA GLY A 175 4.32 3.60 17.57
C GLY A 175 3.75 4.49 18.67
N SER A 176 4.54 5.37 19.29
CA SER A 176 4.02 6.37 20.22
C SER A 176 3.22 7.46 19.48
N ILE A 177 2.31 8.11 20.20
CA ILE A 177 1.41 9.14 19.66
C ILE A 177 1.90 10.53 20.08
#